data_76be2fdc989fbd73bbc5055d58e4129b
#
_entry.id   76be2fdc989fbd73bbc5055d58e4129b
#
_cell.length_a   1.000
_cell.length_b   1.000
_cell.length_c   1.000
_cell.angle_alpha   90.00
_cell.angle_beta   90.00
_cell.angle_gamma   90.00
#
_symmetry.space_group_name_H-M   'P 1'
#
loop_
_entity.id
_entity.type
_entity.pdbx_description
1 polymer ?
#
loop_
_entity_poly.entity_id
_entity_poly.type
_entity_poly.pdbx_seq_one_letter_code
_entity_poly.pdbx_strand_id
1 'polypeptide(L)'
;SKGKHVGSFSTYAGFILGIIIAMIALPFTDQIAHILGASGETLTYTSNFLKVMFLSSPFVIVFFILEQFARAVGKPIISMIGMLSSVVLNMILDPIFIFGLDLNVVGAALGTAISNVVAALFFVIYFSKNNESISLRLKDATPTSEMLAEIFKIGIPAFLMVVLMGVTGLVLNLFLAKYGNYAIASYGIQFRLVQFPELIICLLYTSPSPR
;
A
#
# COMPACT_ATOMS: atom_id res chain seq x y z
N SER A 1 12.30 -5.64 -23.93
CA SER A 1 11.58 -4.41 -24.27
C SER A 1 10.14 -4.38 -23.73
N LYS A 2 9.35 -5.47 -23.79
CA LYS A 2 7.97 -5.50 -23.22
C LYS A 2 7.92 -5.05 -21.75
N GLY A 3 8.81 -5.54 -20.90
CA GLY A 3 8.85 -5.18 -19.48
C GLY A 3 9.05 -3.68 -19.20
N LYS A 4 9.79 -2.97 -20.06
CA LYS A 4 10.00 -1.52 -19.93
C LYS A 4 8.71 -0.73 -20.18
N HIS A 5 7.95 -1.11 -21.21
CA HIS A 5 6.67 -0.47 -21.52
C HIS A 5 5.62 -0.75 -20.45
N VAL A 6 5.53 -1.99 -19.94
CA VAL A 6 4.62 -2.36 -18.85
C VAL A 6 4.95 -1.59 -17.58
N GLY A 7 6.24 -1.49 -17.21
CA GLY A 7 6.68 -0.77 -16.01
C GLY A 7 6.35 0.72 -16.06
N SER A 8 6.69 1.37 -17.18
CA SER A 8 6.39 2.78 -17.39
C SER A 8 4.89 3.05 -17.37
N PHE A 9 4.11 2.31 -18.17
CA PHE A 9 2.66 2.46 -18.22
C PHE A 9 2.00 2.25 -16.86
N SER A 10 2.32 1.15 -16.16
CA SER A 10 1.72 0.84 -14.86
C SER A 10 2.03 1.90 -13.81
N THR A 11 3.25 2.46 -13.82
CA THR A 11 3.63 3.51 -12.87
C THR A 11 2.84 4.79 -13.10
N TYR A 12 2.73 5.25 -14.35
CA TYR A 12 1.96 6.46 -14.66
C TYR A 12 0.45 6.25 -14.52
N ALA A 13 -0.06 5.12 -14.99
CA ALA A 13 -1.47 4.77 -14.82
C ALA A 13 -1.84 4.64 -13.34
N GLY A 14 -0.97 4.03 -12.53
CA GLY A 14 -1.15 3.93 -11.07
C GLY A 14 -1.12 5.29 -10.38
N PHE A 15 -0.23 6.18 -10.77
CA PHE A 15 -0.18 7.54 -10.23
C PHE A 15 -1.46 8.33 -10.54
N ILE A 16 -1.90 8.28 -11.81
CA ILE A 16 -3.16 8.93 -12.24
C ILE A 16 -4.35 8.32 -11.52
N LEU A 17 -4.41 6.99 -11.41
CA LEU A 17 -5.46 6.30 -10.66
C LEU A 17 -5.49 6.73 -9.20
N GLY A 18 -4.33 6.87 -8.56
CA GLY A 18 -4.23 7.38 -7.20
C GLY A 18 -4.78 8.79 -7.04
N ILE A 19 -4.50 9.68 -8.01
CA ILE A 19 -5.09 11.03 -8.03
C ILE A 19 -6.61 10.97 -8.18
N ILE A 20 -7.12 10.13 -9.07
CA ILE A 20 -8.57 9.95 -9.27
C ILE A 20 -9.22 9.44 -7.99
N ILE A 21 -8.63 8.42 -7.34
CA ILE A 21 -9.10 7.89 -6.06
C ILE A 21 -9.11 8.99 -4.99
N ALA A 22 -8.05 9.78 -4.88
CA ALA A 22 -7.99 10.90 -3.94
C ALA A 22 -9.11 11.90 -4.20
N MET A 23 -9.29 12.34 -5.45
CA MET A 23 -10.32 13.31 -5.82
C MET A 23 -11.74 12.82 -5.54
N ILE A 24 -12.01 11.53 -5.77
CA ILE A 24 -13.33 10.95 -5.55
C ILE A 24 -13.55 10.68 -4.06
N ALA A 25 -12.56 10.13 -3.35
CA ALA A 25 -12.73 9.67 -1.98
C ALA A 25 -12.67 10.80 -0.95
N LEU A 26 -11.89 11.87 -1.17
CA LEU A 26 -11.76 12.98 -0.25
C LEU A 26 -13.10 13.66 0.12
N PRO A 27 -14.02 13.94 -0.80
CA PRO A 27 -15.33 14.51 -0.46
C PRO A 27 -16.22 13.57 0.35
N PHE A 28 -16.00 12.25 0.24
CA PHE A 28 -16.82 11.21 0.87
C PHE A 28 -16.17 10.57 2.09
N THR A 29 -15.10 11.16 2.63
CA THR A 29 -14.36 10.60 3.78
C THR A 29 -15.24 10.35 4.99
N ASP A 30 -16.17 11.24 5.30
CA ASP A 30 -17.07 11.11 6.46
C ASP A 30 -18.05 9.95 6.26
N GLN A 31 -18.61 9.80 5.05
CA GLN A 31 -19.48 8.67 4.69
C GLN A 31 -18.72 7.34 4.75
N ILE A 32 -17.49 7.33 4.22
CA ILE A 32 -16.63 6.13 4.26
C ILE A 32 -16.31 5.78 5.71
N ALA A 33 -15.98 6.75 6.56
CA ALA A 33 -15.73 6.52 7.97
C ALA A 33 -16.96 5.95 8.70
N HIS A 34 -18.16 6.43 8.40
CA HIS A 34 -19.42 5.87 8.91
C HIS A 34 -19.62 4.42 8.47
N ILE A 35 -19.39 4.10 7.19
CA ILE A 35 -19.50 2.73 6.65
C ILE A 35 -18.52 1.79 7.35
N LEU A 36 -17.32 2.29 7.71
CA LEU A 36 -16.31 1.54 8.46
C LEU A 36 -16.66 1.37 9.95
N GLY A 37 -17.79 1.93 10.41
CA GLY A 37 -18.29 1.77 11.78
C GLY A 37 -17.85 2.86 12.75
N ALA A 38 -17.23 3.94 12.27
CA ALA A 38 -16.85 5.07 13.11
C ALA A 38 -18.10 5.90 13.51
N SER A 39 -18.18 6.28 14.78
CA SER A 39 -19.29 7.08 15.34
C SER A 39 -18.80 8.02 16.43
N GLY A 40 -19.53 9.13 16.65
CA GLY A 40 -19.18 10.11 17.67
C GLY A 40 -17.79 10.72 17.46
N GLU A 41 -16.97 10.76 18.51
CA GLU A 41 -15.61 11.31 18.43
C GLU A 41 -14.69 10.51 17.50
N THR A 42 -14.89 9.20 17.42
CA THR A 42 -14.11 8.31 16.55
C THR A 42 -14.28 8.67 15.07
N LEU A 43 -15.42 9.22 14.68
CA LEU A 43 -15.67 9.64 13.31
C LEU A 43 -14.69 10.71 12.85
N THR A 44 -14.46 11.73 13.66
CA THR A 44 -13.54 12.83 13.34
C THR A 44 -12.10 12.33 13.17
N TYR A 45 -11.65 11.46 14.08
CA TYR A 45 -10.30 10.87 13.99
C TYR A 45 -10.16 9.97 12.76
N THR A 46 -11.15 9.13 12.48
CA THR A 46 -11.13 8.24 11.33
C THR A 46 -11.19 9.01 10.00
N SER A 47 -12.04 10.04 9.92
CA SER A 47 -12.14 10.90 8.75
C SER A 47 -10.81 11.61 8.46
N ASN A 48 -10.18 12.20 9.47
CA ASN A 48 -8.89 12.87 9.29
C ASN A 48 -7.77 11.89 8.90
N PHE A 49 -7.75 10.68 9.47
CA PHE A 49 -6.86 9.62 9.06
C PHE A 49 -7.04 9.28 7.59
N LEU A 50 -8.29 9.04 7.16
CA LEU A 50 -8.62 8.71 5.78
C LEU A 50 -8.26 9.83 4.80
N LYS A 51 -8.45 11.11 5.17
CA LYS A 51 -8.04 12.24 4.34
C LYS A 51 -6.55 12.21 4.02
N VAL A 52 -5.69 11.95 5.01
CA VAL A 52 -4.25 11.84 4.83
C VAL A 52 -3.91 10.64 3.94
N MET A 53 -4.56 9.49 4.19
CA MET A 53 -4.33 8.27 3.41
C MET A 53 -4.75 8.43 1.94
N PHE A 54 -5.92 9.03 1.67
CA PHE A 54 -6.36 9.30 0.31
C PHE A 54 -5.46 10.33 -0.40
N LEU A 55 -5.01 11.36 0.29
CA LEU A 55 -4.09 12.33 -0.28
C LEU A 55 -2.74 11.71 -0.65
N SER A 56 -2.26 10.74 0.11
CA SER A 56 -1.02 10.01 -0.17
C SER A 56 -1.19 8.87 -1.17
N SER A 57 -2.41 8.49 -1.55
CA SER A 57 -2.69 7.33 -2.40
C SER A 57 -1.92 7.28 -3.73
N PRO A 58 -1.64 8.38 -4.46
CA PRO A 58 -0.84 8.31 -5.67
C PRO A 58 0.56 7.75 -5.42
N PHE A 59 1.19 8.18 -4.33
CA PHE A 59 2.54 7.72 -3.96
C PHE A 59 2.53 6.30 -3.42
N VAL A 60 1.51 5.94 -2.64
CA VAL A 60 1.33 4.58 -2.11
C VAL A 60 1.17 3.58 -3.26
N ILE A 61 0.36 3.90 -4.26
CA ILE A 61 0.17 3.03 -5.43
C ILE A 61 1.47 2.88 -6.22
N VAL A 62 2.19 3.98 -6.47
CA VAL A 62 3.50 3.94 -7.16
C VAL A 62 4.51 3.11 -6.37
N PHE A 63 4.56 3.27 -5.04
CA PHE A 63 5.42 2.48 -4.17
C PHE A 63 5.16 0.97 -4.36
N PHE A 64 3.92 0.53 -4.23
CA PHE A 64 3.57 -0.89 -4.38
C PHE A 64 3.83 -1.42 -5.79
N ILE A 65 3.55 -0.64 -6.83
CA ILE A 65 3.83 -1.04 -8.22
C ILE A 65 5.33 -1.26 -8.41
N LEU A 66 6.17 -0.30 -8.02
CA LEU A 66 7.62 -0.39 -8.23
C LEU A 66 8.26 -1.45 -7.35
N GLU A 67 7.73 -1.67 -6.17
CA GLU A 67 8.14 -2.73 -5.25
C GLU A 67 7.89 -4.12 -5.87
N GLN A 68 6.69 -4.36 -6.42
CA GLN A 68 6.37 -5.60 -7.13
C GLN A 68 7.23 -5.77 -8.39
N PHE A 69 7.48 -4.69 -9.14
CA PHE A 69 8.37 -4.73 -10.30
C PHE A 69 9.80 -5.09 -9.92
N ALA A 70 10.32 -4.59 -8.80
CA ALA A 70 11.66 -4.96 -8.33
C ALA A 70 11.79 -6.48 -8.14
N ARG A 71 10.75 -7.12 -7.61
CA ARG A 71 10.69 -8.60 -7.49
C ARG A 71 10.60 -9.28 -8.85
N ALA A 72 9.73 -8.79 -9.72
CA ALA A 72 9.49 -9.37 -11.04
C ALA A 72 10.73 -9.34 -11.96
N VAL A 73 11.57 -8.31 -11.84
CA VAL A 73 12.83 -8.19 -12.60
C VAL A 73 14.02 -8.90 -11.94
N GLY A 74 13.78 -9.73 -10.92
CA GLY A 74 14.82 -10.51 -10.26
C GLY A 74 15.72 -9.70 -9.32
N LYS A 75 15.22 -8.57 -8.81
CA LYS A 75 15.93 -7.73 -7.82
C LYS A 75 15.20 -7.70 -6.46
N PRO A 76 14.96 -8.87 -5.82
CA PRO A 76 14.21 -8.94 -4.57
C PRO A 76 14.89 -8.18 -3.43
N ILE A 77 16.22 -8.08 -3.44
CA ILE A 77 16.98 -7.32 -2.43
C ILE A 77 16.60 -5.82 -2.48
N ILE A 78 16.41 -5.25 -3.67
CA ILE A 78 15.99 -3.85 -3.80
C ILE A 78 14.56 -3.65 -3.30
N SER A 79 13.65 -4.60 -3.60
CA SER A 79 12.31 -4.61 -3.02
C SER A 79 12.36 -4.62 -1.50
N MET A 80 13.18 -5.50 -0.92
CA MET A 80 13.35 -5.62 0.52
C MET A 80 13.91 -4.32 1.14
N ILE A 81 14.95 -3.71 0.54
CA ILE A 81 15.52 -2.45 1.04
C ILE A 81 14.47 -1.34 1.03
N GLY A 82 13.71 -1.19 -0.06
CA GLY A 82 12.66 -0.18 -0.18
C GLY A 82 11.55 -0.38 0.87
N MET A 83 11.11 -1.62 1.05
CA MET A 83 10.10 -1.97 2.06
C MET A 83 10.60 -1.73 3.49
N LEU A 84 11.81 -2.22 3.82
CA LEU A 84 12.40 -2.01 5.15
C LEU A 84 12.63 -0.54 5.45
N SER A 85 13.08 0.25 4.46
CA SER A 85 13.24 1.70 4.62
C SER A 85 11.92 2.38 4.98
N SER A 86 10.81 1.99 4.33
CA SER A 86 9.47 2.49 4.67
C SER A 86 9.07 2.13 6.10
N VAL A 87 9.25 0.87 6.48
CA VAL A 87 8.88 0.38 7.82
C VAL A 87 9.70 1.06 8.91
N VAL A 88 11.03 1.13 8.76
CA VAL A 88 11.91 1.77 9.73
C VAL A 88 11.60 3.26 9.86
N LEU A 89 11.38 3.94 8.74
CA LEU A 89 11.02 5.35 8.76
C LEU A 89 9.68 5.58 9.44
N ASN A 90 8.68 4.73 9.19
CA ASN A 90 7.38 4.78 9.86
C ASN A 90 7.53 4.58 11.38
N MET A 91 8.32 3.57 11.81
CA MET A 91 8.59 3.33 13.23
C MET A 91 9.25 4.52 13.94
N ILE A 92 10.02 5.34 13.22
CA ILE A 92 10.64 6.54 13.78
C ILE A 92 9.67 7.72 13.76
N LEU A 93 8.92 7.90 12.68
CA LEU A 93 8.01 9.04 12.51
C LEU A 93 6.74 8.93 13.37
N ASP A 94 6.22 7.73 13.56
CA ASP A 94 4.99 7.53 14.34
C ASP A 94 5.12 8.08 15.79
N PRO A 95 6.14 7.73 16.59
CA PRO A 95 6.31 8.31 17.92
C PRO A 95 6.49 9.84 17.90
N ILE A 96 7.23 10.35 16.91
CA ILE A 96 7.48 11.79 16.78
C ILE A 96 6.17 12.55 16.52
N PHE A 97 5.34 12.06 15.61
CA PHE A 97 4.10 12.73 15.26
C PHE A 97 2.98 12.49 16.27
N ILE A 98 2.91 11.30 16.86
CA ILE A 98 1.87 10.98 17.84
C ILE A 98 2.15 11.68 19.17
N PHE A 99 3.36 11.53 19.71
CA PHE A 99 3.71 12.02 21.05
C PHE A 99 4.46 13.35 21.03
N GLY A 100 5.33 13.59 20.02
CA GLY A 100 6.13 14.81 19.95
C GLY A 100 5.35 16.02 19.46
N LEU A 101 4.46 15.84 18.49
CA LEU A 101 3.62 16.88 17.90
C LEU A 101 2.14 16.82 18.36
N ASP A 102 1.79 15.87 19.22
CA ASP A 102 0.44 15.68 19.77
C ASP A 102 -0.65 15.52 18.70
N LEU A 103 -0.28 14.98 17.54
CA LEU A 103 -1.17 14.82 16.39
C LEU A 103 -2.05 13.57 16.48
N ASN A 104 -1.87 12.73 17.51
CA ASN A 104 -2.66 11.53 17.76
C ASN A 104 -2.79 10.63 16.52
N VAL A 105 -4.00 10.29 16.12
CA VAL A 105 -4.30 9.41 14.98
C VAL A 105 -3.85 10.00 13.63
N VAL A 106 -3.91 11.33 13.50
CA VAL A 106 -3.43 12.03 12.28
C VAL A 106 -1.91 11.90 12.15
N GLY A 107 -1.20 11.90 13.29
CA GLY A 107 0.25 11.67 13.33
C GLY A 107 0.65 10.31 12.75
N ALA A 108 -0.05 9.24 13.12
CA ALA A 108 0.16 7.90 12.56
C ALA A 108 -0.10 7.86 11.04
N ALA A 109 -1.16 8.53 10.57
CA ALA A 109 -1.45 8.64 9.14
C ALA A 109 -0.34 9.38 8.39
N LEU A 110 0.17 10.48 8.94
CA LEU A 110 1.27 11.26 8.36
C LEU A 110 2.57 10.45 8.34
N GLY A 111 2.89 9.74 9.42
CA GLY A 111 4.06 8.85 9.48
C GLY A 111 4.03 7.82 8.36
N THR A 112 2.90 7.15 8.20
CA THR A 112 2.68 6.17 7.12
C THR A 112 2.76 6.81 5.73
N ALA A 113 2.10 7.96 5.52
CA ALA A 113 2.10 8.67 4.24
C ALA A 113 3.51 9.08 3.82
N ILE A 114 4.27 9.72 4.72
CA ILE A 114 5.64 10.18 4.47
C ILE A 114 6.57 9.01 4.19
N SER A 115 6.47 7.94 4.97
CA SER A 115 7.29 6.74 4.78
C SER A 115 7.06 6.10 3.41
N ASN A 116 5.81 6.03 2.96
CA ASN A 116 5.48 5.51 1.63
C ASN A 116 5.94 6.46 0.51
N VAL A 117 5.84 7.78 0.69
CA VAL A 117 6.36 8.77 -0.27
C VAL A 117 7.87 8.64 -0.42
N VAL A 118 8.60 8.53 0.69
CA VAL A 118 10.07 8.37 0.67
C VAL A 118 10.46 7.06 -0.02
N ALA A 119 9.75 5.96 0.28
CA ALA A 119 9.99 4.69 -0.37
C ALA A 119 9.65 4.72 -1.88
N ALA A 120 8.56 5.38 -2.27
CA ALA A 120 8.24 5.59 -3.68
C ALA A 120 9.33 6.37 -4.41
N LEU A 121 9.84 7.45 -3.80
CA LEU A 121 10.95 8.24 -4.33
C LEU A 121 12.24 7.41 -4.44
N PHE A 122 12.53 6.57 -3.45
CA PHE A 122 13.67 5.65 -3.50
C PHE A 122 13.59 4.76 -4.75
N PHE A 123 12.45 4.12 -5.00
CA PHE A 123 12.27 3.28 -6.19
C PHE A 123 12.32 4.07 -7.49
N VAL A 124 11.69 5.23 -7.55
CA VAL A 124 11.74 6.11 -8.73
C VAL A 124 13.18 6.50 -9.06
N ILE A 125 13.96 6.91 -8.07
CA ILE A 125 15.38 7.29 -8.26
C ILE A 125 16.19 6.06 -8.68
N TYR A 126 15.98 4.92 -8.03
CA TYR A 126 16.69 3.68 -8.34
C TYR A 126 16.46 3.24 -9.79
N PHE A 127 15.21 3.17 -10.24
CA PHE A 127 14.87 2.74 -11.59
C PHE A 127 15.19 3.81 -12.65
N SER A 128 15.17 5.09 -12.29
CA SER A 128 15.63 6.17 -13.20
C SER A 128 17.12 6.10 -13.51
N LYS A 129 17.92 5.68 -12.52
CA LYS A 129 19.38 5.51 -12.69
C LYS A 129 19.74 4.19 -13.37
N ASN A 130 18.97 3.14 -13.15
CA ASN A 130 19.21 1.78 -13.65
C ASN A 130 18.21 1.43 -14.77
N ASN A 131 18.29 2.11 -15.89
CA ASN A 131 17.39 1.99 -17.04
C ASN A 131 17.39 0.62 -17.76
N GLU A 132 18.19 -0.35 -17.31
CA GLU A 132 18.32 -1.65 -17.98
C GLU A 132 17.05 -2.50 -17.87
N SER A 133 16.35 -2.44 -16.74
CA SER A 133 15.22 -3.32 -16.43
C SER A 133 13.85 -2.64 -16.58
N ILE A 134 13.74 -1.36 -16.21
CA ILE A 134 12.50 -0.58 -16.29
C ILE A 134 12.84 0.80 -16.85
N SER A 135 12.03 1.30 -17.77
CA SER A 135 12.07 2.70 -18.23
C SER A 135 10.94 3.47 -17.54
N LEU A 136 11.26 4.60 -16.92
CA LEU A 136 10.26 5.55 -16.39
C LEU A 136 10.03 6.71 -17.37
N ARG A 137 10.38 6.54 -18.65
CA ARG A 137 10.18 7.57 -19.67
C ARG A 137 8.73 7.56 -20.15
N LEU A 138 8.12 8.73 -20.16
CA LEU A 138 6.75 8.93 -20.69
C LEU A 138 6.56 8.41 -22.12
N LYS A 139 7.61 8.44 -22.94
CA LYS A 139 7.58 7.91 -24.32
C LYS A 139 7.37 6.40 -24.40
N ASP A 140 7.72 5.66 -23.34
CA ASP A 140 7.58 4.22 -23.26
C ASP A 140 6.23 3.81 -22.64
N ALA A 141 5.41 4.78 -22.18
CA ALA A 141 4.11 4.55 -21.55
C ALA A 141 2.95 4.38 -22.57
N THR A 142 3.22 3.82 -23.76
CA THR A 142 2.18 3.60 -24.77
C THR A 142 1.46 2.26 -24.49
N PRO A 143 0.15 2.29 -24.17
CA PRO A 143 -0.60 1.06 -23.94
C PRO A 143 -0.86 0.33 -25.25
N THR A 144 -0.48 -0.96 -25.30
CA THR A 144 -0.89 -1.87 -26.37
C THR A 144 -2.08 -2.68 -25.88
N SER A 145 -3.05 -2.97 -26.74
CA SER A 145 -4.26 -3.73 -26.38
C SER A 145 -3.94 -5.10 -25.75
N GLU A 146 -2.91 -5.78 -26.27
CA GLU A 146 -2.43 -7.05 -25.69
C GLU A 146 -1.90 -6.88 -24.27
N MET A 147 -1.12 -5.80 -24.03
CA MET A 147 -0.56 -5.51 -22.70
C MET A 147 -1.66 -5.21 -21.69
N LEU A 148 -2.68 -4.44 -22.07
CA LEU A 148 -3.83 -4.17 -21.21
C LEU A 148 -4.59 -5.46 -20.88
N ALA A 149 -4.83 -6.32 -21.88
CA ALA A 149 -5.49 -7.61 -21.66
C ALA A 149 -4.72 -8.51 -20.68
N GLU A 150 -3.39 -8.57 -20.79
CA GLU A 150 -2.52 -9.32 -19.86
C GLU A 150 -2.59 -8.73 -18.44
N ILE A 151 -2.52 -7.40 -18.29
CA ILE A 151 -2.61 -6.71 -16.99
C ILE A 151 -3.96 -6.99 -16.34
N PHE A 152 -5.07 -6.86 -17.06
CA PHE A 152 -6.39 -7.11 -16.50
C PHE A 152 -6.65 -8.59 -16.19
N LYS A 153 -6.15 -9.50 -17.02
CA LYS A 153 -6.27 -10.94 -16.80
C LYS A 153 -5.65 -11.39 -15.48
N ILE A 154 -4.53 -10.76 -15.07
CA ILE A 154 -3.85 -11.07 -13.80
C ILE A 154 -4.37 -10.16 -12.68
N GLY A 155 -4.63 -8.90 -12.97
CA GLY A 155 -5.00 -7.89 -11.99
C GLY A 155 -6.40 -8.08 -11.43
N ILE A 156 -7.39 -8.50 -12.24
CA ILE A 156 -8.76 -8.70 -11.77
C ILE A 156 -8.85 -9.80 -10.70
N PRO A 157 -8.31 -11.01 -10.89
CA PRO A 157 -8.30 -12.02 -9.84
C PRO A 157 -7.58 -11.56 -8.57
N ALA A 158 -6.43 -10.91 -8.71
CA ALA A 158 -5.67 -10.38 -7.58
C ALA A 158 -6.47 -9.29 -6.81
N PHE A 159 -7.11 -8.38 -7.54
CA PHE A 159 -7.99 -7.37 -6.97
C PHE A 159 -9.15 -8.00 -6.19
N LEU A 160 -9.85 -8.98 -6.79
CA LEU A 160 -10.94 -9.68 -6.13
C LEU A 160 -10.48 -10.39 -4.85
N MET A 161 -9.31 -11.01 -4.86
CA MET A 161 -8.73 -11.63 -3.67
C MET A 161 -8.53 -10.61 -2.53
N VAL A 162 -7.95 -9.44 -2.83
CA VAL A 162 -7.72 -8.38 -1.84
C VAL A 162 -9.05 -7.81 -1.32
N VAL A 163 -10.02 -7.57 -2.22
CA VAL A 163 -11.36 -7.11 -1.83
C VAL A 163 -12.05 -8.11 -0.91
N LEU A 164 -12.02 -9.39 -1.25
CA LEU A 164 -12.61 -10.44 -0.42
C LEU A 164 -11.94 -10.53 0.96
N MET A 165 -10.62 -10.40 1.04
CA MET A 165 -9.91 -10.32 2.31
C MET A 165 -10.37 -9.10 3.14
N GLY A 166 -10.49 -7.93 2.51
CA GLY A 166 -11.00 -6.72 3.16
C GLY A 166 -12.43 -6.87 3.68
N VAL A 167 -13.33 -7.42 2.86
CA VAL A 167 -14.72 -7.71 3.25
C VAL A 167 -14.77 -8.69 4.41
N THR A 168 -13.96 -9.77 4.37
CA THR A 168 -13.87 -10.74 5.46
C THR A 168 -13.43 -10.07 6.76
N GLY A 169 -12.40 -9.21 6.71
CA GLY A 169 -11.95 -8.43 7.86
C GLY A 169 -13.02 -7.50 8.42
N LEU A 170 -13.76 -6.82 7.55
CA LEU A 170 -14.87 -5.94 7.94
C LEU A 170 -15.98 -6.73 8.64
N VAL A 171 -16.45 -7.83 8.02
CA VAL A 171 -17.50 -8.68 8.59
C VAL A 171 -17.07 -9.23 9.94
N LEU A 172 -15.82 -9.69 10.04
CA LEU A 172 -15.28 -10.22 11.30
C LEU A 172 -15.24 -9.14 12.39
N ASN A 173 -14.78 -7.93 12.07
CA ASN A 173 -14.79 -6.82 13.02
C ASN A 173 -16.21 -6.47 13.49
N LEU A 174 -17.20 -6.48 12.59
CA LEU A 174 -18.61 -6.25 12.95
C LEU A 174 -19.15 -7.34 13.91
N PHE A 175 -18.75 -8.61 13.71
CA PHE A 175 -19.10 -9.69 14.63
C PHE A 175 -18.41 -9.55 15.97
N LEU A 176 -17.11 -9.24 15.98
CA LEU A 176 -16.32 -9.07 17.21
C LEU A 176 -16.79 -7.86 18.03
N ALA A 177 -17.28 -6.80 17.39
CA ALA A 177 -17.83 -5.62 18.05
C ALA A 177 -19.01 -5.97 18.99
N LYS A 178 -19.77 -7.05 18.69
CA LYS A 178 -20.84 -7.53 19.57
C LYS A 178 -20.34 -8.11 20.90
N TYR A 179 -19.09 -8.58 20.91
CA TYR A 179 -18.45 -9.17 22.10
C TYR A 179 -17.60 -8.15 22.88
N GLY A 180 -17.57 -6.89 22.44
CA GLY A 180 -16.90 -5.78 23.10
C GLY A 180 -15.47 -5.51 22.61
N ASN A 181 -14.91 -4.42 23.09
CA ASN A 181 -13.61 -3.90 22.63
C ASN A 181 -12.44 -4.88 22.92
N TYR A 182 -12.53 -5.69 23.97
CA TYR A 182 -11.52 -6.70 24.29
C TYR A 182 -11.40 -7.78 23.20
N ALA A 183 -12.52 -8.20 22.59
CA ALA A 183 -12.52 -9.16 21.51
C ALA A 183 -11.82 -8.62 20.26
N ILE A 184 -12.08 -7.37 19.91
CA ILE A 184 -11.43 -6.69 18.77
C ILE A 184 -9.92 -6.55 19.02
N ALA A 185 -9.53 -6.12 20.21
CA ALA A 185 -8.12 -5.96 20.58
C ALA A 185 -7.37 -7.30 20.55
N SER A 186 -7.97 -8.36 21.12
CA SER A 186 -7.39 -9.71 21.12
C SER A 186 -7.20 -10.26 19.72
N TYR A 187 -8.18 -10.06 18.84
CA TYR A 187 -8.09 -10.45 17.43
C TYR A 187 -6.99 -9.68 16.70
N GLY A 188 -6.88 -8.38 16.93
CA GLY A 188 -5.81 -7.57 16.34
C GLY A 188 -4.41 -8.04 16.74
N ILE A 189 -4.21 -8.44 17.99
CA ILE A 189 -2.95 -9.02 18.47
C ILE A 189 -2.70 -10.39 17.81
N GLN A 190 -3.72 -11.26 17.82
CA GLN A 190 -3.63 -12.59 17.20
C GLN A 190 -3.27 -12.47 15.71
N PHE A 191 -3.91 -11.59 14.97
CA PHE A 191 -3.66 -11.39 13.55
C PHE A 191 -2.21 -10.98 13.28
N ARG A 192 -1.65 -10.08 14.09
CA ARG A 192 -0.25 -9.66 13.97
C ARG A 192 0.73 -10.79 14.32
N LEU A 193 0.42 -11.59 15.33
CA LEU A 193 1.24 -12.74 15.71
C LEU A 193 1.27 -13.82 14.63
N VAL A 194 0.18 -14.04 13.92
CA VAL A 194 0.10 -15.00 12.81
C VAL A 194 0.81 -14.47 11.56
N GLN A 195 0.71 -13.17 11.28
CA GLN A 195 1.41 -12.57 10.13
C GLN A 195 2.94 -12.69 10.22
N PHE A 196 3.51 -12.68 11.41
CA PHE A 196 4.96 -12.71 11.58
C PHE A 196 5.60 -14.03 11.06
N PRO A 197 5.16 -15.23 11.46
CA PRO A 197 5.62 -16.48 10.86
C PRO A 197 5.32 -16.60 9.37
N GLU A 198 4.16 -16.13 8.91
CA GLU A 198 3.77 -16.15 7.51
C GLU A 198 4.74 -15.36 6.64
N LEU A 199 5.19 -14.19 7.11
CA LEU A 199 6.19 -13.38 6.45
C LEU A 199 7.55 -14.08 6.35
N ILE A 200 7.97 -14.80 7.41
CA ILE A 200 9.20 -15.60 7.42
C ILE A 200 9.10 -16.76 6.42
N ILE A 201 7.98 -17.47 6.41
CA ILE A 201 7.74 -18.59 5.50
C ILE A 201 7.73 -18.09 4.05
N CYS A 202 7.07 -16.97 3.77
CA CYS A 202 7.05 -16.36 2.46
C CYS A 202 8.45 -15.97 1.98
N LEU A 203 9.30 -15.41 2.84
CA LEU A 203 10.69 -15.08 2.54
C LEU A 203 11.53 -16.34 2.25
N LEU A 204 11.35 -17.40 2.99
CA LEU A 204 12.06 -18.67 2.78
C LEU A 204 11.62 -19.37 1.50
N TYR A 205 10.33 -19.34 1.18
CA TYR A 205 9.78 -19.99 0.01
C TYR A 205 10.11 -19.25 -1.30
N THR A 206 10.25 -17.91 -1.26
CA THR A 206 10.63 -17.09 -2.41
C THR A 206 12.13 -16.95 -2.59
N SER A 207 12.95 -17.44 -1.64
CA SER A 207 14.40 -17.50 -1.81
C SER A 207 14.74 -18.53 -2.89
N PRO A 208 15.41 -18.15 -3.99
CA PRO A 208 15.83 -19.10 -4.99
C PRO A 208 16.85 -20.06 -4.34
N SER A 209 16.46 -21.34 -4.24
CA SER A 209 17.40 -22.40 -3.83
C SER A 209 18.58 -22.38 -4.78
N PRO A 210 19.81 -22.25 -4.31
CA PRO A 210 20.98 -22.38 -5.16
C PRO A 210 21.05 -23.82 -5.67
N ARG A 211 20.79 -24.02 -6.96
CA ARG A 211 21.16 -25.23 -7.69
C ARG A 211 22.38 -24.94 -8.52
#